data_16193426516dd9d1508853526514ee48
#
_entry.id   16193426516dd9d1508853526514ee48
#
_cell.length_a   1.000
_cell.length_b   1.000
_cell.length_c   1.000
_cell.angle_alpha   90.00
_cell.angle_beta   90.00
_cell.angle_gamma   90.00
#
_symmetry.space_group_name_H-M   'P 1'
#
loop_
_entity.id
_entity.type
_entity.pdbx_description
1 polymer ?
#
loop_
_entity_poly.entity_id
_entity_poly.type
_entity_poly.pdbx_seq_one_letter_code
_entity_poly.pdbx_strand_id
1 'polypeptide(L)'
;MGYNLTKELLAGEFSCTAIAGLNDMMAFGIIDALQDQKYKVPADVSVIGCDNTFYSSMHRMSLTTIEHFVPLKGRDACDIIIRKINSANNPYSGIQPTSIYHIEYERPGAALI
;
A
#
# COMPACT_ATOMS: atom_id res chain seq x y z
N MET A 1 -8.72 -5.73 -10.95
CA MET A 1 -7.91 -4.62 -11.53
C MET A 1 -6.45 -5.00 -11.57
N GLY A 2 -5.74 -5.23 -10.47
CA GLY A 2 -4.32 -5.61 -10.44
C GLY A 2 -4.00 -6.82 -11.32
N TYR A 3 -4.79 -7.89 -11.25
CA TYR A 3 -4.63 -9.11 -12.07
C TYR A 3 -4.61 -8.82 -13.58
N ASN A 4 -5.61 -8.10 -14.11
CA ASN A 4 -5.71 -7.84 -15.55
C ASN A 4 -4.57 -6.96 -16.06
N LEU A 5 -4.24 -5.88 -15.31
CA LEU A 5 -3.13 -4.99 -15.66
C LEU A 5 -1.79 -5.75 -15.67
N THR A 6 -1.59 -6.66 -14.73
CA THR A 6 -0.36 -7.46 -14.69
C THR A 6 -0.30 -8.45 -15.86
N LYS A 7 -1.42 -9.06 -16.24
CA LYS A 7 -1.46 -9.90 -17.44
C LYS A 7 -1.12 -9.13 -18.72
N GLU A 8 -1.63 -7.91 -18.86
CA GLU A 8 -1.28 -7.04 -19.99
C GLU A 8 0.21 -6.69 -19.97
N LEU A 9 0.75 -6.36 -18.79
CA LEU A 9 2.18 -6.09 -18.61
C LEU A 9 3.04 -7.29 -19.00
N LEU A 10 2.67 -8.50 -18.58
CA LEU A 10 3.38 -9.75 -18.86
C LEU A 10 3.27 -10.20 -20.32
N ALA A 11 2.28 -9.72 -21.07
CA ALA A 11 2.12 -10.02 -22.49
C ALA A 11 3.11 -9.23 -23.38
N GLY A 12 3.74 -8.18 -22.83
CA GLY A 12 4.77 -7.38 -23.48
C GLY A 12 6.19 -7.81 -23.09
N GLU A 13 7.15 -6.92 -23.32
CA GLU A 13 8.53 -7.11 -22.84
C GLU A 13 8.60 -6.82 -21.33
N PHE A 14 8.47 -7.86 -20.52
CA PHE A 14 8.53 -7.76 -19.06
C PHE A 14 9.95 -7.96 -18.56
N SER A 15 10.51 -6.93 -17.90
CA SER A 15 11.88 -6.97 -17.35
C SER A 15 11.98 -6.49 -15.89
N CYS A 16 10.84 -6.28 -15.23
CA CYS A 16 10.83 -5.80 -13.84
C CYS A 16 11.11 -6.92 -12.85
N THR A 17 11.89 -6.63 -11.82
CA THR A 17 12.16 -7.53 -10.69
C THR A 17 11.29 -7.22 -9.46
N ALA A 18 10.55 -6.09 -9.49
CA ALA A 18 9.63 -5.71 -8.42
C ALA A 18 8.43 -4.93 -8.96
N ILE A 19 7.27 -5.10 -8.33
CA ILE A 19 6.03 -4.39 -8.65
C ILE A 19 5.40 -3.85 -7.36
N ALA A 20 5.01 -2.56 -7.37
CA ALA A 20 4.25 -1.94 -6.30
C ALA A 20 2.76 -1.87 -6.67
N GLY A 21 1.90 -2.45 -5.85
CA GLY A 21 0.46 -2.24 -5.91
C GLY A 21 0.07 -0.94 -5.19
N LEU A 22 -0.86 -0.16 -5.74
CA LEU A 22 -1.36 1.05 -5.09
C LEU A 22 -2.07 0.76 -3.76
N ASN A 23 -2.56 -0.47 -3.58
CA ASN A 23 -3.11 -0.99 -2.34
C ASN A 23 -2.91 -2.52 -2.29
N ASP A 24 -3.20 -3.11 -1.13
CA ASP A 24 -3.03 -4.55 -0.91
C ASP A 24 -3.90 -5.39 -1.85
N MET A 25 -5.13 -4.95 -2.15
CA MET A 25 -6.02 -5.69 -3.05
C MET A 25 -5.48 -5.73 -4.49
N MET A 26 -4.83 -4.67 -4.95
CA MET A 26 -4.12 -4.68 -6.22
C MET A 26 -2.89 -5.58 -6.16
N ALA A 27 -2.14 -5.54 -5.07
CA ALA A 27 -0.97 -6.39 -4.87
C ALA A 27 -1.33 -7.88 -4.89
N PHE A 28 -2.45 -8.30 -4.29
CA PHE A 28 -2.94 -9.68 -4.39
C PHE A 28 -3.24 -10.07 -5.83
N GLY A 29 -3.92 -9.21 -6.60
CA GLY A 29 -4.16 -9.48 -8.01
C GLY A 29 -2.89 -9.55 -8.86
N ILE A 30 -1.86 -8.78 -8.51
CA ILE A 30 -0.53 -8.86 -9.14
C ILE A 30 0.11 -10.22 -8.85
N ILE A 31 0.09 -10.66 -7.60
CA ILE A 31 0.63 -11.96 -7.19
C ILE A 31 -0.07 -13.10 -7.92
N ASP A 32 -1.39 -13.10 -7.97
CA ASP A 32 -2.18 -14.12 -8.66
C ASP A 32 -1.80 -14.20 -10.15
N ALA A 33 -1.69 -13.05 -10.83
CA ALA A 33 -1.34 -13.00 -12.24
C ALA A 33 0.10 -13.50 -12.51
N LEU A 34 1.05 -13.14 -11.65
CA LEU A 34 2.44 -13.63 -11.73
C LEU A 34 2.50 -15.15 -11.55
N GLN A 35 1.80 -15.69 -10.54
CA GLN A 35 1.76 -17.12 -10.25
C GLN A 35 1.10 -17.93 -11.37
N ASP A 36 0.06 -17.41 -12.00
CA ASP A 36 -0.58 -18.03 -13.17
C ASP A 36 0.40 -18.15 -14.34
N GLN A 37 1.31 -17.19 -14.49
CA GLN A 37 2.37 -17.21 -15.49
C GLN A 37 3.66 -17.91 -15.02
N LYS A 38 3.58 -18.64 -13.87
CA LYS A 38 4.67 -19.44 -13.29
C LYS A 38 5.84 -18.63 -12.73
N TYR A 39 5.70 -17.31 -12.56
CA TYR A 39 6.66 -16.51 -11.80
C TYR A 39 6.56 -16.85 -10.32
N LYS A 40 7.70 -16.95 -9.67
CA LYS A 40 7.79 -17.13 -8.21
C LYS A 40 7.86 -15.78 -7.54
N VAL A 41 6.89 -15.52 -6.65
CA VAL A 41 6.91 -14.36 -5.77
C VAL A 41 7.40 -14.84 -4.41
N PRO A 42 8.50 -14.31 -3.94
CA PRO A 42 9.30 -13.16 -4.38
C PRO A 42 10.51 -13.48 -5.25
N ALA A 43 10.84 -14.74 -5.49
CA ALA A 43 12.13 -15.14 -6.02
C ALA A 43 12.43 -14.56 -7.42
N ASP A 44 11.41 -14.47 -8.27
CA ASP A 44 11.56 -13.90 -9.62
C ASP A 44 11.10 -12.44 -9.66
N VAL A 45 10.01 -12.12 -8.94
CA VAL A 45 9.43 -10.78 -8.87
C VAL A 45 8.94 -10.50 -7.45
N SER A 46 9.44 -9.43 -6.83
CA SER A 46 8.97 -8.94 -5.54
C SER A 46 7.68 -8.13 -5.69
N VAL A 47 6.77 -8.21 -4.73
CA VAL A 47 5.52 -7.42 -4.73
C VAL A 47 5.33 -6.73 -3.39
N ILE A 48 5.06 -5.42 -3.43
CA ILE A 48 4.70 -4.63 -2.26
C ILE A 48 3.29 -4.05 -2.42
N GLY A 49 2.53 -4.04 -1.33
CA GLY A 49 1.21 -3.42 -1.25
C GLY A 49 1.22 -2.13 -0.43
N CYS A 50 0.03 -1.63 -0.17
CA CYS A 50 -0.22 -0.45 0.66
C CYS A 50 -1.58 -0.62 1.33
N ASP A 51 -1.75 -0.18 2.56
CA ASP A 51 -2.91 -0.16 3.46
C ASP A 51 -2.78 -1.07 4.67
N ASN A 52 -1.91 -2.07 4.67
CA ASN A 52 -1.77 -3.09 5.73
C ASN A 52 -3.13 -3.69 6.14
N THR A 53 -3.88 -4.16 5.16
CA THR A 53 -5.18 -4.78 5.40
C THR A 53 -5.03 -6.09 6.18
N PHE A 54 -6.10 -6.52 6.85
CA PHE A 54 -6.13 -7.80 7.56
C PHE A 54 -5.66 -8.97 6.69
N TYR A 55 -6.00 -8.97 5.40
CA TYR A 55 -5.64 -10.04 4.46
C TYR A 55 -4.14 -10.12 4.20
N SER A 56 -3.42 -9.00 4.22
CA SER A 56 -1.97 -8.96 3.98
C SER A 56 -1.21 -9.76 5.06
N SER A 57 -1.78 -9.90 6.27
CA SER A 57 -1.20 -10.64 7.39
C SER A 57 -1.46 -12.14 7.37
N MET A 58 -2.32 -12.64 6.49
CA MET A 58 -2.62 -14.06 6.43
C MET A 58 -1.39 -14.86 6.00
N HIS A 59 -1.12 -15.99 6.65
CA HIS A 59 0.08 -16.80 6.45
C HIS A 59 0.37 -17.17 4.97
N ARG A 60 -0.66 -17.42 4.19
CA ARG A 60 -0.50 -17.75 2.76
C ARG A 60 -0.27 -16.53 1.85
N MET A 61 -0.68 -15.35 2.31
CA MET A 61 -0.52 -14.10 1.55
C MET A 61 0.78 -13.40 1.89
N SER A 62 1.08 -13.26 3.19
CA SER A 62 2.34 -12.74 3.74
C SER A 62 2.91 -11.54 2.96
N LEU A 63 2.03 -10.60 2.62
CA LEU A 63 2.35 -9.46 1.75
C LEU A 63 3.13 -8.39 2.53
N THR A 64 4.26 -7.97 2.02
CA THR A 64 4.92 -6.73 2.44
C THR A 64 4.04 -5.55 2.05
N THR A 65 3.76 -4.66 2.99
CA THR A 65 2.81 -3.56 2.76
C THR A 65 3.16 -2.33 3.59
N ILE A 66 2.75 -1.17 3.11
CA ILE A 66 2.93 0.11 3.78
C ILE A 66 1.72 0.37 4.69
N GLU A 67 1.96 0.69 5.97
CA GLU A 67 0.92 1.06 6.94
C GLU A 67 0.61 2.56 6.85
N HIS A 68 -0.65 2.89 6.76
CA HIS A 68 -1.11 4.28 6.68
C HIS A 68 -1.51 4.91 8.02
N PHE A 69 -1.52 4.17 9.12
CA PHE A 69 -1.96 4.66 10.43
C PHE A 69 -3.30 5.40 10.40
N VAL A 70 -4.32 4.78 9.83
CA VAL A 70 -5.66 5.36 9.69
C VAL A 70 -6.21 5.99 10.98
N PRO A 71 -6.04 5.38 12.19
CA PRO A 71 -6.51 6.00 13.42
C PRO A 71 -5.85 7.35 13.72
N LEU A 72 -4.55 7.51 13.44
CA LEU A 72 -3.83 8.78 13.63
C LEU A 72 -4.30 9.81 12.63
N LYS A 73 -4.48 9.45 11.37
CA LYS A 73 -5.02 10.35 10.33
C LYS A 73 -6.41 10.85 10.68
N GLY A 74 -7.28 9.97 11.20
CA GLY A 74 -8.62 10.34 11.66
C GLY A 74 -8.57 11.34 12.79
N ARG A 75 -7.73 11.14 13.79
CA ARG A 75 -7.50 12.07 14.90
C ARG A 75 -7.01 13.44 14.40
N ASP A 76 -5.97 13.44 13.55
CA ASP A 76 -5.40 14.67 13.01
C ASP A 76 -6.43 15.46 12.18
N ALA A 77 -7.25 14.76 11.39
CA ALA A 77 -8.33 15.37 10.62
C ALA A 77 -9.37 16.03 11.54
N CYS A 78 -9.77 15.36 12.62
CA CYS A 78 -10.68 15.92 13.62
C CYS A 78 -10.08 17.14 14.29
N ASP A 79 -8.82 17.10 14.70
CA ASP A 79 -8.12 18.22 15.32
C ASP A 79 -8.06 19.44 14.39
N ILE A 80 -7.79 19.22 13.09
CA ILE A 80 -7.78 20.29 12.08
C ILE A 80 -9.18 20.93 11.96
N ILE A 81 -10.23 20.10 11.88
CA ILE A 81 -11.62 20.58 11.77
C ILE A 81 -12.01 21.39 13.00
N ILE A 82 -11.73 20.89 14.21
CA ILE A 82 -12.04 21.56 15.48
C ILE A 82 -11.31 22.90 15.57
N ARG A 83 -10.04 22.95 15.23
CA ARG A 83 -9.26 24.19 15.18
C ARG A 83 -9.86 25.19 14.20
N LYS A 84 -10.27 24.76 13.00
CA LYS A 84 -10.94 25.64 12.03
C LYS A 84 -12.26 26.19 12.53
N ILE A 85 -13.10 25.37 13.17
CA ILE A 85 -14.36 25.82 13.75
C ILE A 85 -14.12 26.88 14.85
N ASN A 86 -13.15 26.61 15.74
CA ASN A 86 -12.84 27.52 16.85
C ASN A 86 -12.08 28.78 16.39
N SER A 87 -11.44 28.77 15.22
CA SER A 87 -10.70 29.89 14.65
C SER A 87 -11.50 30.65 13.60
N ALA A 88 -12.83 30.77 13.77
CA ALA A 88 -13.74 31.37 12.78
C ALA A 88 -13.36 32.81 12.34
N ASN A 89 -12.45 33.48 13.07
CA ASN A 89 -11.93 34.82 12.75
C ASN A 89 -10.57 34.79 12.00
N ASN A 90 -9.97 33.59 11.72
CA ASN A 90 -8.73 33.48 10.96
C ASN A 90 -8.74 32.25 10.04
N PRO A 91 -9.34 32.36 8.84
CA PRO A 91 -9.48 31.24 7.91
C PRO A 91 -8.14 30.70 7.35
N TYR A 92 -7.03 31.36 7.64
CA TYR A 92 -5.70 31.00 7.11
C TYR A 92 -4.65 30.76 8.19
N SER A 93 -5.02 30.53 9.45
CA SER A 93 -4.03 30.05 10.44
C SER A 93 -3.52 28.68 9.99
N GLY A 94 -2.33 28.71 9.41
CA GLY A 94 -1.62 27.69 8.67
C GLY A 94 -2.04 26.24 8.93
N ILE A 95 -2.57 25.61 7.90
CA ILE A 95 -2.63 24.13 7.85
C ILE A 95 -1.18 23.67 7.85
N GLN A 96 -0.68 23.25 9.00
CA GLN A 96 0.58 22.51 9.03
C GLN A 96 0.34 21.19 8.31
N PRO A 97 1.21 20.81 7.36
CA PRO A 97 1.10 19.51 6.74
C PRO A 97 1.16 18.44 7.83
N THR A 98 0.17 17.57 7.85
CA THR A 98 0.14 16.42 8.74
C THR A 98 1.36 15.58 8.46
N SER A 99 2.11 15.21 9.48
CA SER A 99 3.24 14.29 9.30
C SER A 99 2.74 13.00 8.67
N ILE A 100 3.25 12.67 7.50
CA ILE A 100 2.94 11.40 6.85
C ILE A 100 3.81 10.36 7.54
N TYR A 101 3.21 9.55 8.41
CA TYR A 101 3.90 8.42 9.02
C TYR A 101 3.85 7.26 8.03
N HIS A 102 5.00 6.91 7.46
CA HIS A 102 5.18 5.66 6.74
C HIS A 102 5.90 4.69 7.66
N ILE A 103 5.29 3.55 7.95
CA ILE A 103 5.97 2.40 8.51
C ILE A 103 5.80 1.26 7.52
N GLU A 104 6.92 0.75 7.08
CA GLU A 104 7.00 -0.46 6.29
C GLU A 104 6.89 -1.67 7.22
N TYR A 105 5.97 -2.57 6.96
CA TYR A 105 5.88 -3.84 7.67
C TYR A 105 6.49 -4.94 6.78
N GLU A 106 7.72 -5.31 7.11
CA GLU A 106 8.26 -6.58 6.63
C GLU A 106 7.63 -7.73 7.43
N ARG A 107 7.06 -8.70 6.75
CA ARG A 107 6.52 -9.90 7.38
C ARG A 107 7.50 -11.06 7.21
N PRO A 108 7.68 -11.92 8.24
CA PRO A 108 8.48 -13.14 8.11
C PRO A 108 7.94 -13.99 6.95
N GLY A 109 8.80 -14.30 5.97
CA GLY A 109 8.42 -15.03 4.77
C GLY A 109 7.85 -14.17 3.66
N ALA A 110 7.66 -12.86 3.87
CA ALA A 110 7.46 -11.91 2.78
C ALA A 110 8.79 -11.72 2.05
N ALA A 111 8.67 -11.46 0.77
CA ALA A 111 9.82 -11.19 -0.05
C ALA A 111 10.52 -9.93 0.38
N LEU A 112 11.72 -10.09 0.87
CA LEU A 112 12.67 -9.00 0.92
C LEU A 112 12.90 -8.50 -0.50
N ILE A 113 12.78 -7.19 -0.68
CA ILE A 113 13.20 -6.49 -1.88
C ILE A 113 14.73 -6.56 -1.97
#